data_9bc157ca9841b91e5e7218a62ea6a280
#
_entry.id   9bc157ca9841b91e5e7218a62ea6a280
#
_cell.length_a   1.000
_cell.length_b   1.000
_cell.length_c   1.000
_cell.angle_alpha   90.00
_cell.angle_beta   90.00
_cell.angle_gamma   90.00
#
_symmetry.space_group_name_H-M   'P 1'
#
loop_
_entity.id
_entity.type
_entity.pdbx_description
1 polymer ?
#
loop_
_entity_poly.entity_id
_entity_poly.type
_entity_poly.pdbx_seq_one_letter_code
_entity_poly.pdbx_strand_id
1 'polypeptide(L)'
;SGCGGLGYGFHKEGFNIVAANELCEKIAATYKHNFPDTNVIVGDITQKAIKDKVYTVFKDLLCDVILGGPPCVAYSMSGHRNSRDPRGQLFKDYVEFVKNLKPKVFVMENVKGILTILHDKATLNSEEKQLADKYYALEEEKLKLDAIKKQFALNEDALKKLMRKNMKSS
;
A
#
# COMPACT_ATOMS: atom_id res chain seq x y z
N SER A 1 1.79 10.77 -0.50
CA SER A 1 2.18 11.20 0.87
C SER A 1 0.99 11.46 1.78
N GLY A 2 -0.21 11.59 1.23
CA GLY A 2 -1.40 11.90 2.00
C GLY A 2 -1.30 13.25 2.72
N CYS A 3 -1.87 13.36 3.91
CA CYS A 3 -1.79 14.56 4.75
C CYS A 3 -0.52 14.63 5.61
N GLY A 4 0.41 13.69 5.46
CA GLY A 4 1.72 13.70 6.13
C GLY A 4 1.81 12.85 7.39
N GLY A 5 0.87 11.93 7.66
CA GLY A 5 0.87 11.14 8.90
C GLY A 5 2.15 10.34 9.14
N LEU A 6 2.67 9.66 8.11
CA LEU A 6 3.93 8.92 8.21
C LEU A 6 5.12 9.87 8.46
N GLY A 7 5.20 10.97 7.70
CA GLY A 7 6.22 12.01 7.87
C GLY A 7 6.18 12.67 9.25
N TYR A 8 4.99 12.86 9.82
CA TYR A 8 4.82 13.49 11.12
C TYR A 8 5.53 12.73 12.26
N GLY A 9 5.49 11.41 12.24
CA GLY A 9 6.23 10.60 13.21
C GLY A 9 7.74 10.88 13.15
N PHE A 10 8.32 10.91 11.96
CA PHE A 10 9.73 11.21 11.77
C PHE A 10 10.07 12.67 12.12
N HIS A 11 9.20 13.61 11.75
CA HIS A 11 9.37 15.02 12.10
C HIS A 11 9.43 15.25 13.63
N LYS A 12 8.59 14.54 14.39
CA LYS A 12 8.62 14.61 15.87
C LYS A 12 9.93 14.11 16.48
N GLU A 13 10.61 13.19 15.79
CA GLU A 13 11.92 12.66 16.20
C GLU A 13 13.09 13.48 15.63
N GLY A 14 12.81 14.71 15.12
CA GLY A 14 13.82 15.66 14.70
C GLY A 14 14.28 15.54 13.24
N PHE A 15 13.61 14.69 12.42
CA PHE A 15 13.90 14.64 10.99
C PHE A 15 13.31 15.84 10.25
N ASN A 16 14.09 16.40 9.33
CA ASN A 16 13.61 17.43 8.43
C ASN A 16 12.96 16.79 7.18
N ILE A 17 11.70 17.13 6.92
CA ILE A 17 10.98 16.64 5.73
C ILE A 17 11.29 17.57 4.56
N VAL A 18 12.27 17.21 3.75
CA VAL A 18 12.79 18.06 2.66
C VAL A 18 11.81 18.11 1.48
N ALA A 19 11.25 16.97 1.08
CA ALA A 19 10.32 16.89 -0.04
C ALA A 19 9.21 15.85 0.20
N ALA A 20 8.06 16.08 -0.41
CA ALA A 20 6.95 15.15 -0.45
C ALA A 20 6.27 15.20 -1.82
N ASN A 21 5.83 14.03 -2.32
CA ASN A 21 5.03 13.96 -3.54
C ASN A 21 3.59 13.53 -3.20
N GLU A 22 2.64 14.21 -3.80
CA GLU A 22 1.22 13.87 -3.69
C GLU A 22 0.52 14.08 -5.04
N LEU A 23 -0.32 13.12 -5.44
CA LEU A 23 -1.06 13.19 -6.71
C LEU A 23 -2.18 14.23 -6.65
N CYS A 24 -2.91 14.28 -5.55
CA CYS A 24 -4.09 15.11 -5.37
C CYS A 24 -3.72 16.49 -4.82
N GLU A 25 -4.01 17.54 -5.57
CA GLU A 25 -3.70 18.93 -5.20
C GLU A 25 -4.33 19.36 -3.86
N LYS A 26 -5.59 18.96 -3.61
CA LYS A 26 -6.27 19.27 -2.35
C LYS A 26 -5.58 18.63 -1.14
N ILE A 27 -5.12 17.39 -1.29
CA ILE A 27 -4.39 16.67 -0.24
C ILE A 27 -3.00 17.28 -0.06
N ALA A 28 -2.35 17.65 -1.15
CA ALA A 28 -1.06 18.34 -1.13
C ALA A 28 -1.13 19.70 -0.41
N ALA A 29 -2.23 20.44 -0.58
CA ALA A 29 -2.47 21.68 0.15
C ALA A 29 -2.54 21.43 1.67
N THR A 30 -3.21 20.37 2.12
CA THR A 30 -3.24 19.95 3.53
C THR A 30 -1.84 19.56 4.02
N TYR A 31 -1.09 18.82 3.21
CA TYR A 31 0.30 18.48 3.53
C TYR A 31 1.15 19.72 3.72
N LYS A 32 1.05 20.68 2.79
CA LYS A 32 1.80 21.94 2.84
C LYS A 32 1.43 22.81 4.06
N HIS A 33 0.16 22.76 4.46
CA HIS A 33 -0.28 23.42 5.70
C HIS A 33 0.38 22.78 6.94
N ASN A 34 0.44 21.45 6.99
CA ASN A 34 1.04 20.72 8.12
C ASN A 34 2.58 20.84 8.15
N PHE A 35 3.21 20.97 7.00
CA PHE A 35 4.67 21.04 6.83
C PHE A 35 5.05 22.20 5.90
N PRO A 36 5.01 23.46 6.40
CA PRO A 36 5.19 24.65 5.58
C PRO A 36 6.56 24.76 4.92
N ASP A 37 7.58 24.15 5.49
CA ASP A 37 8.97 24.18 4.97
C ASP A 37 9.27 23.05 3.96
N THR A 38 8.35 22.08 3.80
CA THR A 38 8.53 20.96 2.87
C THR A 38 8.27 21.37 1.42
N ASN A 39 9.11 20.92 0.50
CA ASN A 39 8.88 21.02 -0.94
C ASN A 39 7.81 20.00 -1.36
N VAL A 40 6.55 20.43 -1.40
CA VAL A 40 5.44 19.55 -1.82
C VAL A 40 5.31 19.59 -3.35
N ILE A 41 5.61 18.46 -3.98
CA ILE A 41 5.57 18.27 -5.44
C ILE A 41 4.25 17.59 -5.80
N VAL A 42 3.36 18.34 -6.44
CA VAL A 42 2.05 17.83 -6.87
C VAL A 42 2.18 17.19 -8.24
N GLY A 43 1.65 16.00 -8.38
CA GLY A 43 1.57 15.29 -9.66
C GLY A 43 1.81 13.78 -9.57
N ASP A 44 1.59 13.12 -10.70
CA ASP A 44 1.77 11.68 -10.83
C ASP A 44 3.26 11.32 -10.82
N ILE A 45 3.66 10.54 -9.81
CA ILE A 45 5.06 10.13 -9.59
C ILE A 45 5.62 9.26 -10.72
N THR A 46 4.78 8.67 -11.57
CA THR A 46 5.24 7.89 -12.73
C THR A 46 5.77 8.79 -13.84
N GLN A 47 5.39 10.07 -13.84
CA GLN A 47 5.82 11.03 -14.86
C GLN A 47 7.25 11.49 -14.63
N LYS A 48 8.06 11.43 -15.70
CA LYS A 48 9.46 11.86 -15.65
C LYS A 48 9.62 13.28 -15.13
N ALA A 49 8.78 14.21 -15.58
CA ALA A 49 8.83 15.62 -15.16
C ALA A 49 8.61 15.78 -13.63
N ILE A 50 7.81 14.93 -13.02
CA ILE A 50 7.59 14.94 -11.54
C ILE A 50 8.80 14.36 -10.83
N LYS A 51 9.36 13.24 -11.33
CA LYS A 51 10.61 12.66 -10.79
C LYS A 51 11.76 13.66 -10.86
N ASP A 52 11.93 14.32 -12.01
CA ASP A 52 12.98 15.33 -12.19
C ASP A 52 12.87 16.48 -11.18
N LYS A 53 11.64 16.92 -10.84
CA LYS A 53 11.43 17.92 -9.78
C LYS A 53 11.93 17.41 -8.42
N VAL A 54 11.64 16.14 -8.06
CA VAL A 54 12.15 15.54 -6.82
C VAL A 54 13.67 15.50 -6.83
N TYR A 55 14.29 15.02 -7.90
CA TYR A 55 15.75 14.97 -8.01
C TYR A 55 16.40 16.34 -7.94
N THR A 56 15.74 17.37 -8.50
CA THR A 56 16.22 18.76 -8.42
C THR A 56 16.30 19.25 -6.97
N VAL A 57 15.34 18.89 -6.11
CA VAL A 57 15.39 19.23 -4.68
C VAL A 57 16.59 18.61 -3.99
N PHE A 58 16.98 17.41 -4.40
CA PHE A 58 18.11 16.65 -3.79
C PHE A 58 19.45 16.84 -4.52
N LYS A 59 19.54 17.75 -5.49
CA LYS A 59 20.76 17.91 -6.29
C LYS A 59 22.00 18.13 -5.43
N ASP A 60 21.87 18.94 -4.40
CA ASP A 60 22.98 19.33 -3.50
C ASP A 60 22.69 18.88 -2.04
N LEU A 61 21.77 17.97 -1.83
CA LEU A 61 21.36 17.47 -0.52
C LEU A 61 21.50 15.96 -0.45
N LEU A 62 21.96 15.47 0.71
CA LEU A 62 21.91 14.05 1.01
C LEU A 62 20.53 13.65 1.47
N CYS A 63 20.06 12.52 0.97
CA CYS A 63 18.81 11.91 1.41
C CYS A 63 19.14 10.85 2.48
N ASP A 64 18.80 11.10 3.74
CA ASP A 64 19.05 10.13 4.80
C ASP A 64 17.97 9.05 4.82
N VAL A 65 16.71 9.43 4.64
CA VAL A 65 15.56 8.52 4.74
C VAL A 65 14.56 8.77 3.62
N ILE A 66 14.08 7.70 3.00
CA ILE A 66 12.93 7.73 2.09
C ILE A 66 11.76 7.00 2.76
N LEU A 67 10.62 7.69 2.87
CA LEU A 67 9.38 7.13 3.38
C LEU A 67 8.40 6.93 2.23
N GLY A 68 7.73 5.79 2.15
CA GLY A 68 6.72 5.55 1.13
C GLY A 68 5.64 4.57 1.56
N GLY A 69 4.39 4.93 1.28
CA GLY A 69 3.24 4.04 1.35
C GLY A 69 2.60 3.96 -0.05
N PRO A 70 3.20 3.21 -1.00
CA PRO A 70 2.60 3.05 -2.32
C PRO A 70 1.23 2.38 -2.21
N PRO A 71 0.25 2.75 -3.08
CA PRO A 71 -1.11 2.23 -2.99
C PRO A 71 -1.19 0.71 -2.91
N CYS A 72 -1.96 0.21 -1.95
CA CYS A 72 -2.13 -1.23 -1.68
C CYS A 72 -3.28 -1.88 -2.46
N VAL A 73 -3.98 -1.15 -3.34
CA VAL A 73 -5.24 -1.60 -3.96
C VAL A 73 -5.08 -2.90 -4.74
N ALA A 74 -3.94 -3.11 -5.38
CA ALA A 74 -3.63 -4.35 -6.10
C ALA A 74 -3.35 -5.54 -5.18
N TYR A 75 -3.00 -5.30 -3.91
CA TYR A 75 -2.54 -6.31 -2.95
C TYR A 75 -3.52 -6.58 -1.82
N SER A 76 -4.49 -5.68 -1.64
CA SER A 76 -5.48 -5.75 -0.56
C SER A 76 -6.44 -6.92 -0.75
N MET A 77 -6.80 -7.58 0.36
CA MET A 77 -7.85 -8.61 0.39
C MET A 77 -9.23 -8.08 -0.04
N SER A 78 -9.46 -6.77 0.09
CA SER A 78 -10.70 -6.09 -0.34
C SER A 78 -10.67 -5.68 -1.81
N GLY A 79 -9.53 -5.78 -2.49
CA GLY A 79 -9.36 -5.49 -3.92
C GLY A 79 -9.41 -6.76 -4.77
N HIS A 80 -9.45 -6.57 -6.09
CA HIS A 80 -9.50 -7.70 -7.05
C HIS A 80 -8.16 -8.45 -7.20
N ARG A 81 -7.16 -8.24 -6.33
CA ARG A 81 -5.81 -8.83 -6.39
C ARG A 81 -5.26 -8.90 -7.81
N ASN A 82 -5.39 -7.78 -8.54
CA ASN A 82 -4.94 -7.70 -9.92
C ASN A 82 -3.50 -7.21 -9.96
N SER A 83 -2.55 -8.11 -10.17
CA SER A 83 -1.13 -7.77 -10.30
C SER A 83 -0.81 -6.85 -11.47
N ARG A 84 -1.74 -6.71 -12.43
CA ARG A 84 -1.63 -5.80 -13.57
C ARG A 84 -2.23 -4.41 -13.32
N ASP A 85 -2.82 -4.16 -12.15
CA ASP A 85 -3.32 -2.83 -11.80
C ASP A 85 -2.12 -1.85 -11.79
N PRO A 86 -2.13 -0.79 -12.61
CA PRO A 86 -1.03 0.17 -12.68
C PRO A 86 -0.68 0.77 -11.31
N ARG A 87 -1.67 0.93 -10.43
CA ARG A 87 -1.45 1.44 -9.07
C ARG A 87 -0.62 0.50 -8.22
N GLY A 88 -0.70 -0.81 -8.47
CA GLY A 88 0.14 -1.82 -7.84
C GLY A 88 1.61 -1.78 -8.30
N GLN A 89 1.90 -1.10 -9.41
CA GLN A 89 3.27 -0.98 -9.91
C GLN A 89 4.02 0.24 -9.32
N LEU A 90 3.35 1.13 -8.60
CA LEU A 90 3.95 2.35 -8.03
C LEU A 90 5.07 2.06 -7.02
N PHE A 91 5.15 0.85 -6.46
CA PHE A 91 6.31 0.45 -5.65
C PHE A 91 7.61 0.45 -6.47
N LYS A 92 7.54 0.23 -7.80
CA LYS A 92 8.72 0.28 -8.69
C LYS A 92 9.29 1.69 -8.76
N ASP A 93 8.42 2.71 -8.82
CA ASP A 93 8.83 4.11 -8.77
C ASP A 93 9.47 4.45 -7.43
N TYR A 94 8.92 3.92 -6.33
CA TYR A 94 9.55 4.05 -5.02
C TYR A 94 10.95 3.44 -4.99
N VAL A 95 11.12 2.22 -5.51
CA VAL A 95 12.45 1.55 -5.61
C VAL A 95 13.40 2.33 -6.51
N GLU A 96 12.91 2.98 -7.57
CA GLU A 96 13.72 3.84 -8.43
C GLU A 96 14.30 5.03 -7.64
N PHE A 97 13.50 5.69 -6.79
CA PHE A 97 14.00 6.76 -5.91
C PHE A 97 15.04 6.26 -4.92
N VAL A 98 14.83 5.09 -4.31
CA VAL A 98 15.82 4.48 -3.42
C VAL A 98 17.16 4.23 -4.14
N LYS A 99 17.12 3.71 -5.38
CA LYS A 99 18.31 3.46 -6.19
C LYS A 99 19.06 4.74 -6.57
N ASN A 100 18.31 5.80 -6.90
CA ASN A 100 18.91 7.03 -7.42
C ASN A 100 19.37 7.97 -6.30
N LEU A 101 18.59 8.11 -5.23
CA LEU A 101 18.92 9.00 -4.09
C LEU A 101 19.83 8.33 -3.05
N LYS A 102 19.94 7.00 -3.07
CA LYS A 102 20.80 6.19 -2.19
C LYS A 102 20.70 6.57 -0.71
N PRO A 103 19.48 6.55 -0.13
CA PRO A 103 19.30 6.92 1.27
C PRO A 103 20.02 5.94 2.19
N LYS A 104 20.33 6.37 3.42
CA LYS A 104 20.88 5.47 4.46
C LYS A 104 19.84 4.44 4.91
N VAL A 105 18.56 4.84 4.94
CA VAL A 105 17.43 4.00 5.31
C VAL A 105 16.24 4.28 4.39
N PHE A 106 15.47 3.27 4.08
CA PHE A 106 14.17 3.43 3.46
C PHE A 106 13.10 2.67 4.25
N VAL A 107 11.90 3.25 4.33
CA VAL A 107 10.74 2.65 4.99
C VAL A 107 9.60 2.59 3.99
N MET A 108 9.16 1.37 3.67
CA MET A 108 8.00 1.15 2.79
C MET A 108 6.87 0.53 3.61
N GLU A 109 5.77 1.26 3.73
CA GLU A 109 4.54 0.77 4.34
C GLU A 109 3.65 0.14 3.26
N ASN A 110 3.13 -1.06 3.53
CA ASN A 110 2.14 -1.70 2.67
C ASN A 110 1.43 -2.83 3.43
N VAL A 111 0.37 -3.38 2.82
CA VAL A 111 -0.35 -4.53 3.37
C VAL A 111 0.43 -5.82 3.15
N LYS A 112 0.23 -6.83 4.03
CA LYS A 112 0.90 -8.15 3.91
C LYS A 112 0.75 -8.82 2.55
N GLY A 113 -0.33 -8.51 1.83
CA GLY A 113 -0.59 -9.03 0.49
C GLY A 113 0.52 -8.76 -0.53
N ILE A 114 1.34 -7.72 -0.34
CA ILE A 114 2.48 -7.43 -1.22
C ILE A 114 3.54 -8.54 -1.20
N LEU A 115 3.67 -9.26 -0.08
CA LEU A 115 4.64 -10.35 0.09
C LEU A 115 4.19 -11.66 -0.59
N THR A 116 2.90 -11.78 -0.86
CA THR A 116 2.29 -13.02 -1.36
C THR A 116 1.76 -12.90 -2.78
N ILE A 117 1.72 -11.70 -3.37
CA ILE A 117 1.31 -11.54 -4.75
C ILE A 117 2.49 -11.79 -5.69
N LEU A 118 2.29 -12.66 -6.67
CA LEU A 118 3.26 -12.88 -7.72
C LEU A 118 3.13 -11.78 -8.78
N HIS A 119 4.14 -10.93 -8.85
CA HIS A 119 4.28 -9.93 -9.89
C HIS A 119 4.85 -10.60 -11.14
N ASP A 120 4.12 -10.48 -12.24
CA ASP A 120 4.60 -10.83 -13.58
C ASP A 120 4.87 -12.33 -13.83
N LYS A 121 3.79 -13.08 -14.05
CA LYS A 121 3.87 -14.50 -14.50
C LYS A 121 4.69 -14.68 -15.80
N ALA A 122 4.93 -13.61 -16.55
CA ALA A 122 5.67 -13.68 -17.81
C ALA A 122 7.17 -13.95 -17.62
N THR A 123 7.72 -13.58 -16.45
CA THR A 123 9.13 -13.80 -16.10
C THR A 123 9.39 -15.15 -15.42
N LEU A 124 8.34 -15.88 -15.07
CA LEU A 124 8.45 -17.18 -14.41
C LEU A 124 8.75 -18.29 -15.43
N ASN A 125 9.60 -19.22 -15.06
CA ASN A 125 9.79 -20.47 -15.83
C ASN A 125 8.53 -21.37 -15.74
N SER A 126 8.53 -22.51 -16.43
CA SER A 126 7.36 -23.40 -16.52
C SER A 126 6.96 -24.00 -15.16
N GLU A 127 7.92 -24.36 -14.32
CA GLU A 127 7.69 -24.93 -12.99
C GLU A 127 7.16 -23.88 -12.01
N GLU A 128 7.74 -22.69 -12.04
CA GLU A 128 7.29 -21.54 -11.25
C GLU A 128 5.88 -21.10 -11.62
N LYS A 129 5.51 -21.15 -12.91
CA LYS A 129 4.14 -20.89 -13.37
C LYS A 129 3.14 -21.90 -12.81
N GLN A 130 3.48 -23.19 -12.85
CA GLN A 130 2.61 -24.24 -12.30
C GLN A 130 2.45 -24.09 -10.78
N LEU A 131 3.52 -23.77 -10.07
CA LEU A 131 3.47 -23.51 -8.63
C LEU A 131 2.61 -22.28 -8.30
N ALA A 132 2.75 -21.21 -9.08
CA ALA A 132 1.95 -20.01 -8.95
C ALA A 132 0.45 -20.29 -9.17
N ASP A 133 0.11 -21.08 -10.19
CA ASP A 133 -1.29 -21.43 -10.48
C ASP A 133 -1.91 -22.30 -9.37
N LYS A 134 -1.14 -23.26 -8.82
CA LYS A 134 -1.56 -24.03 -7.64
C LYS A 134 -1.76 -23.13 -6.41
N TYR A 135 -0.86 -22.19 -6.18
CA TYR A 135 -0.98 -21.25 -5.07
C TYR A 135 -2.27 -20.40 -5.17
N TYR A 136 -2.56 -19.86 -6.34
CA TYR A 136 -3.77 -19.08 -6.55
C TYR A 136 -5.05 -19.89 -6.40
N ALA A 137 -5.05 -21.14 -6.87
CA ALA A 137 -6.18 -22.05 -6.69
C ALA A 137 -6.45 -22.33 -5.19
N LEU A 138 -5.40 -22.58 -4.41
CA LEU A 138 -5.52 -22.77 -2.96
C LEU A 138 -5.97 -21.51 -2.21
N GLU A 139 -5.50 -20.33 -2.61
CA GLU A 139 -5.96 -19.06 -2.05
C GLU A 139 -7.46 -18.83 -2.33
N GLU A 140 -7.92 -19.17 -3.53
CA GLU A 140 -9.33 -19.06 -3.88
C GLU A 140 -10.21 -20.01 -3.08
N GLU A 141 -9.77 -21.27 -2.91
CA GLU A 141 -10.46 -22.24 -2.05
C GLU A 141 -10.49 -21.80 -0.59
N LYS A 142 -9.40 -21.24 -0.07
CA LYS A 142 -9.33 -20.70 1.28
C LYS A 142 -10.33 -19.56 1.47
N LEU A 143 -10.42 -18.64 0.51
CA LEU A 143 -11.40 -17.54 0.55
C LEU A 143 -12.84 -18.04 0.56
N LYS A 144 -13.16 -19.08 -0.24
CA LYS A 144 -14.47 -19.74 -0.24
C LYS A 144 -14.78 -20.37 1.13
N LEU A 145 -13.79 -21.07 1.70
CA LEU A 145 -13.93 -21.71 3.01
C LEU A 145 -14.14 -20.68 4.12
N ASP A 146 -13.41 -19.55 4.10
CA ASP A 146 -13.56 -18.48 5.09
C ASP A 146 -14.93 -17.77 4.97
N ALA A 147 -15.44 -17.61 3.75
CA ALA A 147 -16.80 -17.10 3.52
C ALA A 147 -17.87 -18.05 4.09
N ILE A 148 -17.70 -19.37 3.89
CA ILE A 148 -18.59 -20.40 4.45
C ILE A 148 -18.54 -20.36 5.98
N LYS A 149 -17.35 -20.34 6.59
CA LYS A 149 -17.17 -20.23 8.06
C LYS A 149 -17.87 -18.99 8.63
N LYS A 150 -17.73 -17.84 7.95
CA LYS A 150 -18.41 -16.59 8.35
C LYS A 150 -19.93 -16.74 8.29
N GLN A 151 -20.46 -17.39 7.26
CA GLN A 151 -21.89 -17.65 7.14
C GLN A 151 -22.41 -18.58 8.23
N PHE A 152 -21.65 -19.63 8.57
CA PHE A 152 -21.99 -20.53 9.68
C PHE A 152 -22.03 -19.80 11.03
N ALA A 153 -21.02 -18.95 11.30
CA ALA A 153 -20.99 -18.16 12.53
C ALA A 153 -22.19 -17.21 12.66
N LEU A 154 -22.61 -16.57 11.54
CA LEU A 154 -23.80 -15.72 11.51
C LEU A 154 -25.08 -16.51 11.76
N ASN A 155 -25.19 -17.73 11.21
CA ASN A 155 -26.36 -18.60 11.44
C ASN A 155 -26.42 -19.11 12.88
N GLU A 156 -25.30 -19.45 13.47
CA GLU A 156 -25.22 -19.87 14.88
C GLU A 156 -25.63 -18.76 15.85
N ASP A 157 -25.21 -17.53 15.59
CA ASP A 157 -25.62 -16.34 16.37
C ASP A 157 -27.12 -16.03 16.22
N ALA A 158 -27.65 -16.18 15.01
CA ALA A 158 -29.09 -16.03 14.76
C ALA A 158 -29.91 -17.08 15.52
N LEU A 159 -29.47 -18.34 15.51
CA LEU A 159 -30.10 -19.44 16.24
C LEU A 159 -30.06 -19.21 17.74
N LYS A 160 -28.94 -18.80 18.32
CA LYS A 160 -28.81 -18.45 19.73
C LYS A 160 -29.75 -17.30 20.14
N LYS A 161 -29.93 -16.30 19.29
CA LYS A 161 -30.90 -15.19 19.53
C LYS A 161 -32.34 -15.69 19.54
N LEU A 162 -32.70 -16.57 18.61
CA LEU A 162 -34.04 -17.17 18.55
C LEU A 162 -34.37 -18.01 19.79
N MET A 163 -33.43 -18.86 20.23
CA MET A 163 -33.55 -19.67 21.44
C MET A 163 -33.75 -18.80 22.69
N ARG A 164 -32.96 -17.73 22.85
CA ARG A 164 -33.11 -16.78 23.96
C ARG A 164 -34.46 -16.05 23.96
N LYS A 165 -35.03 -15.77 22.77
CA LYS A 165 -36.36 -15.13 22.66
C LYS A 165 -37.44 -16.08 23.09
N ASN A 166 -37.38 -17.35 22.70
CA ASN A 166 -38.39 -18.36 23.07
C ASN A 166 -38.37 -18.71 24.55
N MET A 167 -37.18 -18.72 25.18
CA MET A 167 -37.02 -18.95 26.64
C MET A 167 -37.55 -17.80 27.52
N LYS A 168 -37.75 -16.58 26.95
CA LYS A 168 -38.29 -15.43 27.68
C LYS A 168 -39.79 -15.29 27.57
N SER A 169 -40.41 -16.07 26.66
CA SER A 169 -41.86 -16.06 26.42
C SER A 169 -42.61 -17.28 27.00
N SER A 170 -41.87 -18.11 27.73
CA SER A 170 -42.38 -19.20 28.61
C SER A 170 -42.25 -18.81 30.07
#